data_7b9292fc0f1c580a3f43e312ad733c39
#
_entry.id   7b9292fc0f1c580a3f43e312ad733c39
#
_cell.length_a   1.000
_cell.length_b   1.000
_cell.length_c   1.000
_cell.angle_alpha   90.00
_cell.angle_beta   90.00
_cell.angle_gamma   90.00
#
_symmetry.space_group_name_H-M   'P 1'
#
loop_
_entity.id
_entity.type
_entity.pdbx_description
1 polymer ?
#
loop_
_entity_poly.entity_id
_entity_poly.type
_entity_poly.pdbx_seq_one_letter_code
_entity_poly.pdbx_strand_id
1 'polypeptide(L)'
;NFSINDLKNFRQLNSICAGHPEYKKNTGIETTTGPLGQGLGNSVGLAIGEEIFRKKFGSKFINHKTYVIASDGDLMEGISHEAMSLAGHLKLKNLIVFFDNNKISIDGATSLSVSDNYKKRFEAYGWSFLEVNGHNHIQISSAIKKASKSNKPTVISCKTIIGFGSPNKSGKASSHGSPLGDDEIALVRKKLKWNASPFEIPKDILDEWRNIGKKGTNLENNWNKLLSKNSKVKNSLEAMLSNKNLNNLDKLISAEKNKYFNEKPAKAT
;
A
#
# COMPACT_ATOMS: atom_id res chain seq x y z
N ASN A 1 -7.74 -16.93 -5.09
CA ASN A 1 -8.81 -16.76 -4.10
C ASN A 1 -8.45 -17.55 -2.85
N PHE A 2 -8.58 -16.93 -1.67
CA PHE A 2 -8.40 -17.59 -0.38
C PHE A 2 -9.73 -18.20 0.09
N SER A 3 -9.69 -19.42 0.60
CA SER A 3 -10.83 -20.08 1.21
C SER A 3 -10.88 -19.81 2.72
N ILE A 4 -12.00 -20.15 3.36
CA ILE A 4 -12.08 -20.07 4.84
C ILE A 4 -11.06 -21.01 5.50
N ASN A 5 -10.76 -22.16 4.90
CA ASN A 5 -9.73 -23.07 5.42
C ASN A 5 -8.32 -22.47 5.33
N ASP A 6 -8.03 -21.71 4.29
CA ASP A 6 -6.75 -20.97 4.21
C ASP A 6 -6.64 -19.94 5.32
N LEU A 7 -7.73 -19.21 5.63
CA LEU A 7 -7.76 -18.25 6.75
C LEU A 7 -7.60 -18.94 8.11
N LYS A 8 -8.18 -20.14 8.29
CA LYS A 8 -7.98 -20.94 9.52
C LYS A 8 -6.54 -21.39 9.72
N ASN A 9 -5.79 -21.53 8.62
CA ASN A 9 -4.37 -21.88 8.61
C ASN A 9 -3.46 -20.63 8.51
N PHE A 10 -3.94 -19.44 8.91
CA PHE A 10 -3.15 -18.23 8.93
C PHE A 10 -1.84 -18.40 9.73
N ARG A 11 -0.72 -18.00 9.12
CA ARG A 11 0.63 -18.11 9.71
C ARG A 11 1.14 -19.53 10.00
N GLN A 12 0.47 -20.56 9.54
CA GLN A 12 0.97 -21.91 9.64
C GLN A 12 2.03 -22.19 8.56
N LEU A 13 2.99 -23.05 8.86
CA LEU A 13 4.04 -23.44 7.91
C LEU A 13 3.40 -23.97 6.61
N ASN A 14 3.89 -23.51 5.48
CA ASN A 14 3.36 -23.83 4.13
C ASN A 14 1.93 -23.36 3.84
N SER A 15 1.31 -22.57 4.72
CA SER A 15 0.02 -21.95 4.41
C SER A 15 0.18 -20.88 3.32
N ILE A 16 -0.81 -20.79 2.42
CA ILE A 16 -0.88 -19.67 1.46
C ILE A 16 -1.27 -18.36 2.14
N CYS A 17 -1.78 -18.43 3.38
CA CYS A 17 -2.15 -17.30 4.22
C CYS A 17 -1.00 -16.99 5.16
N ALA A 18 0.06 -16.39 4.61
CA ALA A 18 1.25 -16.00 5.36
C ALA A 18 0.96 -14.85 6.34
N GLY A 19 1.89 -14.62 7.28
CA GLY A 19 1.78 -13.54 8.27
C GLY A 19 1.90 -12.13 7.68
N HIS A 20 2.51 -12.01 6.51
CA HIS A 20 2.63 -10.81 5.71
C HIS A 20 2.16 -11.10 4.29
N PRO A 21 1.66 -10.11 3.51
CA PRO A 21 1.39 -10.31 2.10
C PRO A 21 2.65 -10.76 1.37
N GLU A 22 2.57 -11.87 0.65
CA GLU A 22 3.67 -12.38 -0.16
C GLU A 22 3.25 -12.52 -1.62
N TYR A 23 4.13 -12.05 -2.51
CA TYR A 23 3.90 -12.15 -3.94
C TYR A 23 3.61 -13.60 -4.34
N LYS A 24 2.46 -13.80 -4.96
CA LYS A 24 2.08 -15.08 -5.54
C LYS A 24 1.19 -14.86 -6.76
N LYS A 25 1.61 -15.40 -7.89
CA LYS A 25 0.86 -15.30 -9.14
C LYS A 25 -0.60 -15.77 -8.94
N ASN A 26 -1.55 -15.02 -9.48
CA ASN A 26 -2.99 -15.30 -9.45
C ASN A 26 -3.68 -15.20 -8.07
N THR A 27 -3.03 -14.65 -7.05
CA THR A 27 -3.67 -14.39 -5.75
C THR A 27 -4.21 -12.97 -5.61
N GLY A 28 -3.74 -12.04 -6.45
CA GLY A 28 -4.00 -10.60 -6.31
C GLY A 28 -2.98 -9.89 -5.41
N ILE A 29 -1.95 -10.62 -4.94
CA ILE A 29 -0.83 -10.04 -4.19
C ILE A 29 0.31 -9.79 -5.17
N GLU A 30 0.54 -8.54 -5.52
CA GLU A 30 1.49 -8.12 -6.56
C GLU A 30 2.88 -7.80 -6.04
N THR A 31 3.03 -7.61 -4.73
CA THR A 31 4.32 -7.34 -4.08
C THR A 31 4.34 -7.93 -2.67
N THR A 32 5.53 -8.32 -2.22
CA THR A 32 5.74 -8.74 -0.84
C THR A 32 5.97 -7.52 0.03
N THR A 33 5.23 -7.45 1.14
CA THR A 33 5.38 -6.42 2.17
C THR A 33 5.52 -7.10 3.54
N GLY A 34 5.83 -6.34 4.60
CA GLY A 34 6.01 -6.87 5.95
C GLY A 34 7.31 -6.38 6.58
N PRO A 35 8.49 -6.51 5.94
CA PRO A 35 9.67 -5.78 6.38
C PRO A 35 9.38 -4.28 6.35
N LEU A 36 9.63 -3.60 7.48
CA LEU A 36 9.26 -2.20 7.67
C LEU A 36 9.85 -1.29 6.58
N GLY A 37 9.07 -0.34 6.10
CA GLY A 37 9.44 0.61 5.05
C GLY A 37 9.41 0.07 3.62
N GLN A 38 9.47 -1.25 3.40
CA GLN A 38 9.51 -1.85 2.06
C GLN A 38 8.22 -1.56 1.27
N GLY A 39 7.06 -1.72 1.92
CA GLY A 39 5.77 -1.42 1.29
C GLY A 39 5.66 0.04 0.85
N LEU A 40 6.17 0.97 1.65
CA LEU A 40 6.20 2.38 1.30
C LEU A 40 7.13 2.66 0.12
N GLY A 41 8.34 2.08 0.12
CA GLY A 41 9.27 2.17 -1.01
C GLY A 41 8.66 1.62 -2.31
N ASN A 42 8.05 0.42 -2.26
CA ASN A 42 7.35 -0.18 -3.40
C ASN A 42 6.22 0.72 -3.92
N SER A 43 5.46 1.35 -3.02
CA SER A 43 4.36 2.23 -3.41
C SER A 43 4.83 3.47 -4.17
N VAL A 44 5.98 4.02 -3.80
CA VAL A 44 6.62 5.11 -4.55
C VAL A 44 7.00 4.64 -5.95
N GLY A 45 7.56 3.44 -6.08
CA GLY A 45 7.84 2.81 -7.38
C GLY A 45 6.58 2.64 -8.24
N LEU A 46 5.48 2.14 -7.66
CA LEU A 46 4.19 2.02 -8.34
C LEU A 46 3.65 3.38 -8.80
N ALA A 47 3.75 4.41 -7.96
CA ALA A 47 3.32 5.76 -8.32
C ALA A 47 4.20 6.41 -9.40
N ILE A 48 5.51 6.12 -9.43
CA ILE A 48 6.40 6.52 -10.54
C ILE A 48 5.97 5.82 -11.83
N GLY A 49 5.69 4.53 -11.77
CA GLY A 49 5.19 3.77 -12.91
C GLY A 49 3.89 4.36 -13.47
N GLU A 50 2.93 4.69 -12.60
CA GLU A 50 1.69 5.36 -13.00
C GLU A 50 1.97 6.69 -13.71
N GLU A 51 2.83 7.53 -13.16
CA GLU A 51 3.16 8.84 -13.72
C GLU A 51 3.81 8.71 -15.12
N ILE A 52 4.72 7.74 -15.30
CA ILE A 52 5.36 7.44 -16.60
C ILE A 52 4.30 7.02 -17.63
N PHE A 53 3.47 6.05 -17.27
CA PHE A 53 2.40 5.56 -18.16
C PHE A 53 1.36 6.63 -18.46
N ARG A 54 0.98 7.42 -17.44
CA ARG A 54 0.02 8.52 -17.62
C ARG A 54 0.55 9.61 -18.54
N LYS A 55 1.83 9.96 -18.44
CA LYS A 55 2.45 10.91 -19.37
C LYS A 55 2.54 10.37 -20.79
N LYS A 56 2.80 9.07 -20.93
CA LYS A 56 2.94 8.43 -22.26
C LYS A 56 1.60 8.19 -22.92
N PHE A 57 0.59 7.72 -22.22
CA PHE A 57 -0.70 7.26 -22.78
C PHE A 57 -1.84 8.23 -22.53
N GLY A 58 -1.66 9.19 -21.62
CA GLY A 58 -2.69 10.15 -21.23
C GLY A 58 -3.55 9.70 -20.06
N SER A 59 -4.07 10.68 -19.31
CA SER A 59 -4.89 10.45 -18.10
C SER A 59 -6.24 9.76 -18.36
N LYS A 60 -6.69 9.73 -19.61
CA LYS A 60 -7.88 8.99 -20.02
C LYS A 60 -7.69 7.47 -19.87
N PHE A 61 -6.47 6.99 -20.09
CA PHE A 61 -6.15 5.56 -20.04
C PHE A 61 -5.51 5.16 -18.71
N ILE A 62 -4.66 6.02 -18.14
CA ILE A 62 -3.90 5.76 -16.93
C ILE A 62 -4.10 6.92 -15.96
N ASN A 63 -4.76 6.67 -14.85
CA ASN A 63 -5.00 7.66 -13.79
C ASN A 63 -5.44 6.98 -12.49
N HIS A 64 -4.87 5.83 -12.20
CA HIS A 64 -5.13 5.15 -10.94
C HIS A 64 -4.34 5.78 -9.80
N LYS A 65 -4.77 5.50 -8.57
CA LYS A 65 -4.11 5.95 -7.36
C LYS A 65 -3.44 4.78 -6.66
N THR A 66 -2.32 5.05 -6.04
CA THR A 66 -1.64 4.12 -5.13
C THR A 66 -2.00 4.50 -3.71
N TYR A 67 -2.64 3.57 -2.99
CA TYR A 67 -2.97 3.71 -1.58
C TYR A 67 -2.06 2.83 -0.75
N VAL A 68 -1.56 3.39 0.36
CA VAL A 68 -0.63 2.72 1.26
C VAL A 68 -1.13 2.86 2.69
N ILE A 69 -0.99 1.82 3.48
CA ILE A 69 -1.12 1.89 4.93
C ILE A 69 0.29 1.73 5.50
N ALA A 70 0.74 2.70 6.28
CA ALA A 70 2.04 2.70 6.94
C ALA A 70 1.86 2.97 8.44
N SER A 71 2.72 2.36 9.24
CA SER A 71 2.73 2.51 10.69
C SER A 71 3.85 3.47 11.16
N ASP A 72 3.92 3.72 12.45
CA ASP A 72 5.02 4.49 13.05
C ASP A 72 6.38 3.87 12.71
N GLY A 73 6.53 2.54 12.87
CA GLY A 73 7.76 1.82 12.55
C GLY A 73 8.17 1.97 11.09
N ASP A 74 7.22 1.85 10.14
CA ASP A 74 7.49 2.06 8.72
C ASP A 74 8.10 3.43 8.44
N LEU A 75 7.58 4.48 9.11
CA LEU A 75 8.02 5.86 8.89
C LEU A 75 9.35 6.19 9.58
N MET A 76 9.86 5.32 10.45
CA MET A 76 11.18 5.44 11.08
C MET A 76 12.30 4.85 10.22
N GLU A 77 11.99 3.95 9.29
CA GLU A 77 12.97 3.30 8.43
C GLU A 77 13.68 4.28 7.48
N GLY A 78 14.98 4.10 7.27
CA GLY A 78 15.78 4.95 6.37
C GLY A 78 15.24 4.99 4.96
N ILE A 79 14.85 3.83 4.40
CA ILE A 79 14.25 3.76 3.06
C ILE A 79 12.97 4.60 2.94
N SER A 80 12.20 4.72 4.01
CA SER A 80 10.98 5.54 4.01
C SER A 80 11.31 7.02 3.87
N HIS A 81 12.36 7.51 4.53
CA HIS A 81 12.83 8.89 4.39
C HIS A 81 13.25 9.21 2.96
N GLU A 82 14.05 8.34 2.35
CA GLU A 82 14.52 8.50 0.97
C GLU A 82 13.36 8.43 -0.03
N ALA A 83 12.49 7.42 0.10
CA ALA A 83 11.34 7.25 -0.77
C ALA A 83 10.34 8.41 -0.68
N MET A 84 10.03 8.90 0.53
CA MET A 84 9.14 10.04 0.72
C MET A 84 9.73 11.33 0.16
N SER A 85 11.03 11.57 0.33
CA SER A 85 11.73 12.72 -0.25
C SER A 85 11.62 12.69 -1.78
N LEU A 86 11.91 11.54 -2.40
CA LEU A 86 11.79 11.34 -3.85
C LEU A 86 10.36 11.56 -4.34
N ALA A 87 9.37 11.00 -3.65
CA ALA A 87 7.97 11.14 -4.03
C ALA A 87 7.48 12.60 -4.01
N GLY A 88 7.92 13.36 -3.01
CA GLY A 88 7.62 14.79 -2.91
C GLY A 88 8.31 15.60 -4.02
N HIS A 89 9.60 15.32 -4.29
CA HIS A 89 10.34 15.94 -5.38
C HIS A 89 9.66 15.72 -6.74
N LEU A 90 9.25 14.49 -7.02
CA LEU A 90 8.55 14.11 -8.25
C LEU A 90 7.08 14.55 -8.28
N LYS A 91 6.55 15.08 -7.18
CA LYS A 91 5.14 15.51 -7.03
C LYS A 91 4.15 14.40 -7.41
N LEU A 92 4.35 13.19 -6.90
CA LEU A 92 3.54 12.00 -7.22
C LEU A 92 2.12 12.12 -6.64
N LYS A 93 1.30 12.94 -7.27
CA LYS A 93 -0.05 13.33 -6.78
C LYS A 93 -1.05 12.19 -6.62
N ASN A 94 -0.79 11.05 -7.25
CA ASN A 94 -1.64 9.87 -7.16
C ASN A 94 -1.21 8.90 -6.05
N LEU A 95 -0.19 9.25 -5.24
CA LEU A 95 0.22 8.52 -4.05
C LEU A 95 -0.46 9.08 -2.80
N ILE A 96 -1.20 8.23 -2.10
CA ILE A 96 -1.92 8.56 -0.86
C ILE A 96 -1.54 7.55 0.21
N VAL A 97 -0.92 8.03 1.28
CA VAL A 97 -0.48 7.21 2.41
C VAL A 97 -1.41 7.45 3.61
N PHE A 98 -1.97 6.38 4.15
CA PHE A 98 -2.63 6.38 5.46
C PHE A 98 -1.57 6.04 6.50
N PHE A 99 -1.30 6.95 7.38
CA PHE A 99 -0.41 6.75 8.50
C PHE A 99 -1.22 6.35 9.73
N ASP A 100 -1.11 5.11 10.18
CA ASP A 100 -1.70 4.62 11.42
C ASP A 100 -0.92 5.17 12.61
N ASN A 101 -1.29 6.35 13.05
CA ASN A 101 -0.63 7.10 14.12
C ASN A 101 -1.23 6.71 15.47
N ASN A 102 -0.85 5.54 15.96
CA ASN A 102 -1.29 5.03 17.27
C ASN A 102 -0.25 5.25 18.38
N LYS A 103 0.95 5.71 18.05
CA LYS A 103 2.05 6.03 18.96
C LYS A 103 2.59 4.85 19.78
N ILE A 104 2.38 3.63 19.32
CA ILE A 104 2.84 2.42 19.96
C ILE A 104 3.72 1.62 18.99
N SER A 105 4.84 1.16 19.48
CA SER A 105 5.72 0.17 18.85
C SER A 105 5.69 -1.14 19.64
N ILE A 106 6.50 -2.13 19.21
CA ILE A 106 6.54 -3.45 19.83
C ILE A 106 6.94 -3.37 21.31
N ASP A 107 7.88 -2.50 21.67
CA ASP A 107 8.44 -2.40 23.03
C ASP A 107 7.83 -1.26 23.87
N GLY A 108 6.88 -0.51 23.34
CA GLY A 108 6.24 0.58 24.09
C GLY A 108 5.88 1.78 23.25
N ALA A 109 5.84 2.96 23.87
CA ALA A 109 5.52 4.19 23.18
C ALA A 109 6.60 4.59 22.17
N THR A 110 6.19 5.13 21.02
CA THR A 110 7.12 5.60 19.98
C THR A 110 8.05 6.70 20.48
N SER A 111 7.68 7.43 21.52
CA SER A 111 8.51 8.45 22.16
C SER A 111 9.82 7.91 22.76
N LEU A 112 9.97 6.58 22.91
CA LEU A 112 11.23 5.97 23.30
C LEU A 112 12.32 6.07 22.20
N SER A 113 11.91 6.17 20.93
CA SER A 113 12.82 6.09 19.79
C SER A 113 12.68 7.24 18.79
N VAL A 114 11.57 7.99 18.80
CA VAL A 114 11.34 9.08 17.85
C VAL A 114 10.67 10.28 18.51
N SER A 115 11.17 11.48 18.18
CA SER A 115 10.62 12.77 18.60
C SER A 115 10.23 13.67 17.43
N ASP A 116 10.18 13.12 16.22
CA ASP A 116 9.90 13.86 15.00
C ASP A 116 8.52 14.51 14.99
N ASN A 117 8.44 15.68 14.40
CA ASN A 117 7.17 16.25 14.00
C ASN A 117 6.82 15.78 12.58
N TYR A 118 6.02 14.75 12.47
CA TYR A 118 5.64 14.15 11.18
C TYR A 118 5.05 15.19 10.22
N LYS A 119 4.19 16.10 10.68
CA LYS A 119 3.63 17.15 9.82
C LYS A 119 4.73 18.00 9.18
N LYS A 120 5.64 18.55 9.97
CA LYS A 120 6.75 19.36 9.48
C LYS A 120 7.66 18.58 8.54
N ARG A 121 7.92 17.30 8.86
CA ARG A 121 8.73 16.41 8.02
C ARG A 121 8.13 16.19 6.64
N PHE A 122 6.85 15.82 6.56
CA PHE A 122 6.17 15.65 5.29
C PHE A 122 6.02 16.95 4.50
N GLU A 123 5.73 18.05 5.18
CA GLU A 123 5.67 19.38 4.54
C GLU A 123 7.02 19.77 3.94
N ALA A 124 8.14 19.49 4.65
CA ALA A 124 9.50 19.71 4.14
C ALA A 124 9.84 18.87 2.92
N TYR A 125 9.32 17.64 2.84
CA TYR A 125 9.42 16.80 1.63
C TYR A 125 8.50 17.27 0.49
N GLY A 126 7.66 18.28 0.69
CA GLY A 126 6.75 18.76 -0.34
C GLY A 126 5.42 18.00 -0.45
N TRP A 127 5.05 17.24 0.56
CA TRP A 127 3.76 16.53 0.64
C TRP A 127 2.64 17.41 1.18
N SER A 128 1.40 17.01 0.92
CA SER A 128 0.23 17.45 1.65
C SER A 128 0.05 16.59 2.90
N PHE A 129 -0.19 17.23 4.05
CA PHE A 129 -0.45 16.53 5.31
C PHE A 129 -1.88 16.80 5.79
N LEU A 130 -2.64 15.74 6.01
CA LEU A 130 -3.98 15.79 6.60
C LEU A 130 -3.98 15.00 7.90
N GLU A 131 -4.73 15.46 8.89
CA GLU A 131 -4.88 14.75 10.17
C GLU A 131 -6.36 14.50 10.44
N VAL A 132 -6.69 13.27 10.86
CA VAL A 132 -8.06 12.84 11.15
C VAL A 132 -8.11 11.94 12.39
N ASN A 133 -9.27 11.85 12.99
CA ASN A 133 -9.57 10.76 13.91
C ASN A 133 -9.76 9.47 13.08
N GLY A 134 -8.84 8.50 13.24
CA GLY A 134 -8.83 7.23 12.50
C GLY A 134 -10.00 6.29 12.84
N HIS A 135 -10.79 6.61 13.86
CA HIS A 135 -12.04 5.90 14.19
C HIS A 135 -13.29 6.64 13.70
N ASN A 136 -13.13 7.75 12.94
CA ASN A 136 -14.24 8.51 12.38
C ASN A 136 -14.32 8.37 10.86
N HIS A 137 -15.22 7.53 10.37
CA HIS A 137 -15.40 7.24 8.94
C HIS A 137 -15.70 8.48 8.08
N ILE A 138 -16.41 9.47 8.63
CA ILE A 138 -16.74 10.72 7.92
C ILE A 138 -15.49 11.55 7.68
N GLN A 139 -14.64 11.69 8.71
CA GLN A 139 -13.37 12.41 8.59
C GLN A 139 -12.42 11.70 7.59
N ILE A 140 -12.32 10.38 7.66
CA ILE A 140 -11.52 9.57 6.72
C ILE A 140 -12.02 9.77 5.30
N SER A 141 -13.32 9.63 5.04
CA SER A 141 -13.90 9.83 3.71
C SER A 141 -13.66 11.24 3.18
N SER A 142 -13.78 12.27 4.04
CA SER A 142 -13.49 13.65 3.67
C SER A 142 -12.02 13.85 3.31
N ALA A 143 -11.10 13.27 4.08
CA ALA A 143 -9.66 13.33 3.82
C ALA A 143 -9.29 12.64 2.50
N ILE A 144 -9.86 11.47 2.20
CA ILE A 144 -9.68 10.77 0.91
C ILE A 144 -10.13 11.65 -0.26
N LYS A 145 -11.29 12.30 -0.14
CA LYS A 145 -11.80 13.21 -1.17
C LYS A 145 -10.87 14.41 -1.39
N LYS A 146 -10.29 14.98 -0.32
CA LYS A 146 -9.31 16.06 -0.39
C LYS A 146 -7.99 15.57 -1.03
N ALA A 147 -7.46 14.45 -0.55
CA ALA A 147 -6.24 13.85 -1.09
C ALA A 147 -6.36 13.52 -2.59
N SER A 148 -7.52 13.02 -3.02
CA SER A 148 -7.80 12.68 -4.42
C SER A 148 -7.72 13.87 -5.38
N LYS A 149 -7.86 15.09 -4.86
CA LYS A 149 -7.80 16.35 -5.63
C LYS A 149 -6.47 17.08 -5.45
N SER A 150 -5.57 16.55 -4.63
CA SER A 150 -4.26 17.15 -4.40
C SER A 150 -3.38 17.10 -5.65
N ASN A 151 -2.54 18.10 -5.83
CA ASN A 151 -1.48 18.13 -6.85
C ASN A 151 -0.12 17.64 -6.32
N LYS A 152 -0.09 17.12 -5.08
CA LYS A 152 1.08 16.61 -4.39
C LYS A 152 0.75 15.23 -3.81
N PRO A 153 1.75 14.38 -3.53
CA PRO A 153 1.52 13.19 -2.71
C PRO A 153 0.93 13.61 -1.36
N THR A 154 0.06 12.80 -0.81
CA THR A 154 -0.68 13.15 0.41
C THR A 154 -0.52 12.07 1.46
N VAL A 155 -0.18 12.47 2.68
CA VAL A 155 -0.30 11.61 3.86
C VAL A 155 -1.52 12.02 4.67
N ILE A 156 -2.30 11.03 5.09
CA ILE A 156 -3.44 11.17 5.99
C ILE A 156 -3.04 10.51 7.30
N SER A 157 -2.65 11.32 8.30
CA SER A 157 -2.35 10.86 9.64
C SER A 157 -3.64 10.52 10.37
N CYS A 158 -3.90 9.24 10.52
CA CYS A 158 -5.06 8.69 11.20
C CYS A 158 -4.70 8.46 12.68
N LYS A 159 -5.18 9.31 13.58
CA LYS A 159 -5.03 9.07 15.02
C LYS A 159 -5.89 7.88 15.41
N THR A 160 -5.26 6.78 15.77
CA THR A 160 -5.92 5.53 16.17
C THR A 160 -5.49 5.11 17.57
N ILE A 161 -6.09 4.03 18.03
CA ILE A 161 -5.75 3.38 19.30
C ILE A 161 -5.48 1.92 18.97
N ILE A 162 -4.26 1.45 19.20
CA ILE A 162 -3.93 0.03 19.04
C ILE A 162 -4.83 -0.82 19.94
N GLY A 163 -5.29 -1.98 19.44
CA GLY A 163 -6.21 -2.84 20.19
C GLY A 163 -7.56 -2.17 20.50
N PHE A 164 -8.03 -1.26 19.65
CA PHE A 164 -9.31 -0.57 19.81
C PHE A 164 -10.46 -1.57 20.04
N GLY A 165 -11.25 -1.29 21.07
CA GLY A 165 -12.34 -2.17 21.49
C GLY A 165 -11.93 -3.18 22.56
N SER A 166 -10.65 -3.41 22.83
CA SER A 166 -10.18 -4.26 23.92
C SER A 166 -10.30 -3.51 25.27
N PRO A 167 -11.02 -4.05 26.26
CA PRO A 167 -11.14 -3.41 27.57
C PRO A 167 -9.82 -3.29 28.33
N ASN A 168 -8.96 -4.32 28.24
CA ASN A 168 -7.75 -4.42 29.08
C ASN A 168 -6.46 -4.15 28.31
N LYS A 169 -6.43 -4.31 26.97
CA LYS A 169 -5.23 -4.22 26.14
C LYS A 169 -5.21 -3.04 25.18
N SER A 170 -6.29 -2.24 25.10
CA SER A 170 -6.36 -1.06 24.24
C SER A 170 -5.29 -0.03 24.63
N GLY A 171 -4.58 0.52 23.64
CA GLY A 171 -3.53 1.51 23.81
C GLY A 171 -2.21 0.96 24.39
N LYS A 172 -2.05 -0.35 24.50
CA LYS A 172 -0.85 -0.97 25.09
C LYS A 172 0.00 -1.72 24.05
N ALA A 173 1.31 -1.72 24.24
CA ALA A 173 2.26 -2.48 23.43
C ALA A 173 1.94 -3.99 23.40
N SER A 174 1.35 -4.52 24.47
CA SER A 174 0.90 -5.92 24.53
C SER A 174 -0.16 -6.31 23.48
N SER A 175 -0.74 -5.34 22.76
CA SER A 175 -1.59 -5.58 21.59
C SER A 175 -0.83 -5.62 20.28
N HIS A 176 0.47 -5.28 20.28
CA HIS A 176 1.28 -5.24 19.09
C HIS A 176 1.83 -6.63 18.76
N GLY A 177 1.32 -7.22 17.67
CA GLY A 177 1.83 -8.50 17.15
C GLY A 177 1.54 -9.73 18.01
N SER A 178 0.78 -9.59 19.10
CA SER A 178 0.43 -10.69 20.00
C SER A 178 -1.07 -10.97 19.98
N PRO A 179 -1.49 -12.25 20.07
CA PRO A 179 -2.90 -12.59 20.25
C PRO A 179 -3.47 -11.97 21.52
N LEU A 180 -4.72 -11.52 21.45
CA LEU A 180 -5.41 -10.96 22.62
C LEU A 180 -5.67 -12.04 23.68
N GLY A 181 -5.84 -13.30 23.28
CA GLY A 181 -6.27 -14.42 24.10
C GLY A 181 -7.81 -14.51 24.18
N ASP A 182 -8.30 -15.72 24.48
CA ASP A 182 -9.72 -16.04 24.37
C ASP A 182 -10.60 -15.20 25.29
N ASP A 183 -10.19 -14.97 26.53
CA ASP A 183 -10.93 -14.15 27.49
C ASP A 183 -11.06 -12.71 27.00
N GLU A 184 -9.98 -12.12 26.52
CA GLU A 184 -10.00 -10.75 26.02
C GLU A 184 -10.81 -10.64 24.72
N ILE A 185 -10.72 -11.64 23.83
CA ILE A 185 -11.54 -11.72 22.61
C ILE A 185 -13.03 -11.73 22.97
N ALA A 186 -13.45 -12.48 23.99
CA ALA A 186 -14.84 -12.51 24.45
C ALA A 186 -15.31 -11.12 24.91
N LEU A 187 -14.47 -10.39 25.63
CA LEU A 187 -14.75 -9.02 26.08
C LEU A 187 -14.85 -8.03 24.90
N VAL A 188 -13.92 -8.12 23.93
CA VAL A 188 -13.93 -7.30 22.71
C VAL A 188 -15.22 -7.54 21.92
N ARG A 189 -15.59 -8.79 21.70
CA ARG A 189 -16.84 -9.16 20.98
C ARG A 189 -18.05 -8.56 21.66
N LYS A 190 -18.15 -8.68 22.98
CA LYS A 190 -19.24 -8.07 23.79
C LYS A 190 -19.27 -6.55 23.60
N LYS A 191 -18.13 -5.88 23.72
CA LYS A 191 -18.02 -4.41 23.60
C LYS A 191 -18.37 -3.91 22.20
N LEU A 192 -17.93 -4.62 21.16
CA LEU A 192 -18.20 -4.29 19.75
C LEU A 192 -19.56 -4.85 19.27
N LYS A 193 -20.30 -5.55 20.13
CA LYS A 193 -21.59 -6.20 19.78
C LYS A 193 -21.48 -7.16 18.60
N TRP A 194 -20.38 -7.90 18.50
CA TRP A 194 -20.15 -8.88 17.45
C TRP A 194 -20.56 -10.28 17.91
N ASN A 195 -21.68 -10.77 17.37
CA ASN A 195 -22.31 -12.02 17.82
C ASN A 195 -22.10 -13.22 16.88
N ALA A 196 -21.55 -12.99 15.67
CA ALA A 196 -21.30 -14.07 14.73
C ALA A 196 -20.24 -15.05 15.26
N SER A 197 -20.32 -16.33 14.90
CA SER A 197 -19.33 -17.35 15.27
C SER A 197 -17.95 -17.05 14.66
N PRO A 198 -16.85 -17.63 15.18
CA PRO A 198 -15.55 -17.53 14.54
C PRO A 198 -15.62 -17.97 13.08
N PHE A 199 -14.98 -17.19 12.19
CA PHE A 199 -14.98 -17.39 10.72
C PHE A 199 -16.34 -17.30 10.03
N GLU A 200 -17.39 -16.90 10.73
CA GLU A 200 -18.71 -16.60 10.18
C GLU A 200 -18.85 -15.08 9.97
N ILE A 201 -19.27 -14.68 8.78
CA ILE A 201 -19.52 -13.29 8.43
C ILE A 201 -21.03 -13.15 8.16
N PRO A 202 -21.74 -12.25 8.87
CA PRO A 202 -23.15 -11.98 8.58
C PRO A 202 -23.39 -11.68 7.10
N LYS A 203 -24.48 -12.23 6.57
CA LYS A 203 -24.76 -12.21 5.13
C LYS A 203 -24.86 -10.79 4.56
N ASP A 204 -25.48 -9.88 5.28
CA ASP A 204 -25.61 -8.47 4.91
C ASP A 204 -24.25 -7.80 4.73
N ILE A 205 -23.33 -7.97 5.68
CA ILE A 205 -21.94 -7.46 5.61
C ILE A 205 -21.21 -8.08 4.43
N LEU A 206 -21.32 -9.39 4.26
CA LEU A 206 -20.65 -10.10 3.16
C LEU A 206 -21.15 -9.63 1.79
N ASP A 207 -22.47 -9.44 1.66
CA ASP A 207 -23.09 -8.99 0.42
C ASP A 207 -22.68 -7.54 0.09
N GLU A 208 -22.56 -6.65 1.09
CA GLU A 208 -22.02 -5.30 0.88
C GLU A 208 -20.56 -5.31 0.36
N TRP A 209 -19.69 -6.09 0.98
CA TRP A 209 -18.31 -6.24 0.51
C TRP A 209 -18.24 -6.79 -0.92
N ARG A 210 -19.04 -7.81 -1.23
CA ARG A 210 -19.12 -8.38 -2.59
C ARG A 210 -19.64 -7.37 -3.62
N ASN A 211 -20.59 -6.53 -3.24
CA ASN A 211 -21.12 -5.48 -4.11
C ASN A 211 -20.10 -4.38 -4.39
N ILE A 212 -19.24 -4.07 -3.42
CA ILE A 212 -18.09 -3.16 -3.65
C ILE A 212 -17.15 -3.78 -4.68
N GLY A 213 -16.80 -5.06 -4.55
CA GLY A 213 -15.95 -5.77 -5.51
C GLY A 213 -16.52 -5.80 -6.92
N LYS A 214 -17.84 -6.01 -7.07
CA LYS A 214 -18.52 -6.02 -8.38
C LYS A 214 -18.41 -4.68 -9.12
N LYS A 215 -18.25 -3.56 -8.42
CA LYS A 215 -18.01 -2.25 -9.06
C LYS A 215 -16.70 -2.24 -9.83
N GLY A 216 -15.68 -2.96 -9.35
CA GLY A 216 -14.40 -3.12 -10.02
C GLY A 216 -14.53 -3.76 -11.40
N THR A 217 -15.35 -4.80 -11.53
CA THR A 217 -15.61 -5.48 -12.82
C THR A 217 -16.17 -4.51 -13.87
N ASN A 218 -17.08 -3.62 -13.47
CA ASN A 218 -17.64 -2.62 -14.39
C ASN A 218 -16.58 -1.60 -14.84
N LEU A 219 -15.70 -1.18 -13.92
CA LEU A 219 -14.59 -0.27 -14.25
C LEU A 219 -13.61 -0.93 -15.21
N GLU A 220 -13.23 -2.17 -14.97
CA GLU A 220 -12.36 -2.96 -15.83
C GLU A 220 -12.97 -3.12 -17.24
N ASN A 221 -14.23 -3.53 -17.33
CA ASN A 221 -14.93 -3.67 -18.60
C ASN A 221 -14.98 -2.37 -19.40
N ASN A 222 -15.21 -1.24 -18.73
CA ASN A 222 -15.22 0.07 -19.37
C ASN A 222 -13.82 0.46 -19.87
N TRP A 223 -12.79 0.19 -19.10
CA TRP A 223 -11.40 0.42 -19.49
C TRP A 223 -11.00 -0.45 -20.68
N ASN A 224 -11.35 -1.74 -20.66
CA ASN A 224 -11.10 -2.67 -21.78
C ASN A 224 -11.81 -2.21 -23.06
N LYS A 225 -13.07 -1.73 -22.98
CA LYS A 225 -13.78 -1.15 -24.11
C LYS A 225 -13.10 0.12 -24.64
N LEU A 226 -12.54 0.93 -23.75
CA LEU A 226 -11.79 2.13 -24.11
C LEU A 226 -10.51 1.77 -24.87
N LEU A 227 -9.74 0.78 -24.37
CA LEU A 227 -8.52 0.29 -25.01
C LEU A 227 -8.81 -0.34 -26.39
N SER A 228 -9.85 -1.16 -26.50
CA SER A 228 -10.19 -1.82 -27.77
C SER A 228 -10.54 -0.84 -28.88
N LYS A 229 -11.08 0.34 -28.53
CA LYS A 229 -11.33 1.45 -29.48
C LYS A 229 -10.06 2.25 -29.84
N ASN A 230 -8.91 1.97 -29.23
CA ASN A 230 -7.67 2.71 -29.40
C ASN A 230 -6.50 1.72 -29.57
N SER A 231 -6.50 1.00 -30.69
CA SER A 231 -5.54 -0.10 -30.96
C SER A 231 -4.07 0.32 -30.83
N LYS A 232 -3.70 1.52 -31.25
CA LYS A 232 -2.35 2.05 -31.13
C LYS A 232 -1.91 2.13 -29.66
N VAL A 233 -2.77 2.65 -28.77
CA VAL A 233 -2.49 2.74 -27.33
C VAL A 233 -2.44 1.34 -26.73
N LYS A 234 -3.42 0.48 -27.06
CA LYS A 234 -3.49 -0.90 -26.58
C LYS A 234 -2.20 -1.66 -26.91
N ASN A 235 -1.82 -1.69 -28.17
CA ASN A 235 -0.62 -2.44 -28.63
C ASN A 235 0.67 -1.92 -27.98
N SER A 236 0.80 -0.58 -27.84
CA SER A 236 1.97 0.01 -27.19
C SER A 236 2.02 -0.28 -25.70
N LEU A 237 0.88 -0.28 -25.01
CA LEU A 237 0.79 -0.63 -23.59
C LEU A 237 1.10 -2.11 -23.37
N GLU A 238 0.51 -3.00 -24.17
CA GLU A 238 0.77 -4.45 -24.10
C GLU A 238 2.24 -4.77 -24.40
N ALA A 239 2.86 -4.09 -25.37
CA ALA A 239 4.27 -4.25 -25.68
C ALA A 239 5.19 -3.83 -24.53
N MET A 240 4.82 -2.78 -23.78
CA MET A 240 5.58 -2.34 -22.59
C MET A 240 5.40 -3.27 -21.40
N LEU A 241 4.22 -3.85 -21.23
CA LEU A 241 3.90 -4.76 -20.12
C LEU A 241 4.36 -6.21 -20.41
N SER A 242 4.60 -6.54 -21.68
CA SER A 242 5.08 -7.86 -22.07
C SER A 242 6.60 -7.90 -22.09
N ASN A 243 7.19 -8.97 -21.55
CA ASN A 243 8.64 -9.21 -21.63
C ASN A 243 9.15 -9.51 -23.06
N LYS A 244 8.30 -9.38 -24.09
CA LYS A 244 8.63 -9.72 -25.48
C LYS A 244 9.74 -8.83 -26.07
N ASN A 245 9.97 -7.65 -25.53
CA ASN A 245 11.02 -6.74 -25.98
C ASN A 245 12.41 -7.06 -25.39
N LEU A 246 12.52 -8.06 -24.52
CA LEU A 246 13.80 -8.45 -23.90
C LEU A 246 14.69 -9.32 -24.81
N ASN A 247 14.18 -9.80 -25.94
CA ASN A 247 14.94 -10.69 -26.83
C ASN A 247 16.24 -10.08 -27.42
N ASN A 248 16.38 -8.76 -27.35
CA ASN A 248 17.62 -8.06 -27.78
C ASN A 248 18.41 -7.46 -26.60
N LEU A 249 17.92 -7.57 -25.37
CA LEU A 249 18.55 -6.93 -24.21
C LEU A 249 19.95 -7.50 -23.98
N ASP A 250 20.13 -8.81 -24.04
CA ASP A 250 21.42 -9.47 -23.83
C ASP A 250 22.43 -9.03 -24.90
N LYS A 251 22.00 -8.86 -26.16
CA LYS A 251 22.84 -8.34 -27.24
C LYS A 251 23.26 -6.89 -26.99
N LEU A 252 22.31 -6.05 -26.55
CA LEU A 252 22.59 -4.64 -26.22
C LEU A 252 23.53 -4.52 -25.02
N ILE A 253 23.28 -5.29 -23.96
CA ILE A 253 24.15 -5.32 -22.78
C ILE A 253 25.56 -5.82 -23.18
N SER A 254 25.66 -6.86 -23.97
CA SER A 254 26.96 -7.39 -24.43
C SER A 254 27.70 -6.38 -25.31
N ALA A 255 27.01 -5.70 -26.20
CA ALA A 255 27.60 -4.65 -27.05
C ALA A 255 28.11 -3.47 -26.19
N GLU A 256 27.31 -3.03 -25.19
CA GLU A 256 27.70 -1.93 -24.28
C GLU A 256 28.89 -2.35 -23.39
N LYS A 257 28.88 -3.57 -22.84
CA LYS A 257 30.02 -4.11 -22.07
C LYS A 257 31.30 -4.14 -22.91
N ASN A 258 31.23 -4.60 -24.16
CA ASN A 258 32.39 -4.63 -25.06
C ASN A 258 32.91 -3.22 -25.37
N LYS A 259 32.00 -2.27 -25.58
CA LYS A 259 32.36 -0.86 -25.77
C LYS A 259 33.12 -0.33 -24.54
N TYR A 260 32.62 -0.51 -23.32
CA TYR A 260 33.30 -0.11 -22.10
C TYR A 260 34.64 -0.81 -21.90
N PHE A 261 34.72 -2.08 -22.25
CA PHE A 261 35.98 -2.84 -22.17
C PHE A 261 37.05 -2.26 -23.09
N ASN A 262 36.68 -1.88 -24.33
CA ASN A 262 37.59 -1.36 -25.32
C ASN A 262 37.94 0.12 -25.09
N GLU A 263 36.94 0.96 -24.80
CA GLU A 263 37.12 2.41 -24.65
C GLU A 263 37.64 2.82 -23.25
N LYS A 264 37.50 1.94 -22.24
CA LYS A 264 37.92 2.19 -20.85
C LYS A 264 37.63 3.60 -20.37
N PRO A 265 36.38 4.11 -20.53
CA PRO A 265 36.07 5.46 -20.16
C PRO A 265 36.23 5.65 -18.63
N ALA A 266 36.87 6.74 -18.22
CA ALA A 266 36.97 7.12 -16.85
C ALA A 266 35.56 7.45 -16.33
N LYS A 267 35.10 6.74 -15.28
CA LYS A 267 33.84 7.05 -14.60
C LYS A 267 34.12 7.23 -13.11
N ALA A 268 33.46 8.22 -12.51
CA ALA A 268 33.39 8.30 -11.08
C ALA A 268 32.62 7.09 -10.53
N THR A 269 33.17 6.46 -9.52
CA THR A 269 32.52 5.39 -8.76
C THR A 269 31.52 5.96 -7.77
#